data_3b16c87c000c2f21620a23870f459766
#
_entry.id   3b16c87c000c2f21620a23870f459766
#
_cell.length_a   1.000
_cell.length_b   1.000
_cell.length_c   1.000
_cell.angle_alpha   90.00
_cell.angle_beta   90.00
_cell.angle_gamma   90.00
#
_symmetry.space_group_name_H-M   'P 1'
#
loop_
_entity.id
_entity.type
_entity.pdbx_description
1 polymer ?
#
loop_
_entity_poly.entity_id
_entity_poly.type
_entity_poly.pdbx_seq_one_letter_code
_entity_poly.pdbx_strand_id
1 'polypeptide(L)'
;GVDACGYDGFSGGDAETYIRWTQWAAFCPLMRYHGTFPKEPWEYSEQVTELYKFYTWLRENLLPYAYSTAVQAHHRGIPMVRPLPMMFPEDAFVAQVTDAYMYGDHLLVAPICTDSNRKQVIFPAGRYVNFFDNTEVVDGDTAQTRAYPITEIPVYVAAGALFPVELNESLEFGRSMTTSRIRALVLTQPVFATAGSWNGSDTEENDYAFTVGSNGFSVQAKGCAGVRYLLVKGVSNVQDVILNGVRLRRVPAKQGLNLHEAYFVAQDGTIYIRIFAHSDLQMDVVTR
;
A
#
# COMPACT_ATOMS: atom_id res chain seq x y z
N GLY A 1 17.71 -2.84 -4.23
CA GLY A 1 17.56 -1.73 -5.16
C GLY A 1 17.73 -2.16 -6.59
N VAL A 2 17.33 -1.32 -7.51
CA VAL A 2 17.29 -1.64 -8.94
C VAL A 2 17.71 -0.42 -9.76
N ASP A 3 18.54 -0.67 -10.77
CA ASP A 3 18.79 0.24 -11.88
C ASP A 3 17.73 -0.06 -12.95
N ALA A 4 16.64 0.69 -12.92
CA ALA A 4 15.51 0.46 -13.81
C ALA A 4 15.96 0.51 -15.28
N CYS A 5 15.54 -0.45 -16.08
CA CYS A 5 15.93 -0.69 -17.47
C CYS A 5 17.40 -1.10 -17.65
N GLY A 6 18.06 -1.64 -16.60
CA GLY A 6 19.45 -2.11 -16.65
C GLY A 6 20.48 -0.98 -16.62
N TYR A 7 21.72 -1.32 -16.28
CA TYR A 7 22.84 -0.36 -16.19
C TYR A 7 23.59 -0.22 -17.51
N ASP A 8 23.93 -1.33 -18.16
CA ASP A 8 24.89 -1.39 -19.21
C ASP A 8 24.30 -1.81 -20.58
N GLY A 9 24.81 -1.21 -21.63
CA GLY A 9 24.95 -1.74 -22.98
C GLY A 9 23.70 -1.93 -23.82
N PHE A 10 22.52 -1.66 -23.36
CA PHE A 10 21.29 -1.76 -24.17
C PHE A 10 20.50 -0.46 -24.18
N SER A 11 20.01 -0.10 -25.35
CA SER A 11 18.94 0.87 -25.51
C SER A 11 17.75 0.45 -24.64
N GLY A 12 17.64 0.88 -23.44
CA GLY A 12 16.58 0.72 -22.43
C GLY A 12 15.44 -0.28 -22.59
N GLY A 13 15.50 -1.21 -23.52
CA GLY A 13 14.40 -2.06 -23.93
C GLY A 13 13.33 -1.30 -24.73
N ASP A 14 12.24 -1.94 -24.98
CA ASP A 14 11.04 -1.32 -25.53
C ASP A 14 10.20 -0.61 -24.44
N ALA A 15 9.13 0.03 -24.84
CA ALA A 15 8.23 0.75 -23.94
C ALA A 15 7.62 -0.15 -22.86
N GLU A 16 7.29 -1.40 -23.19
CA GLU A 16 6.74 -2.35 -22.22
C GLU A 16 7.76 -2.72 -21.16
N THR A 17 8.97 -3.06 -21.56
CA THR A 17 10.09 -3.33 -20.64
C THR A 17 10.35 -2.16 -19.73
N TYR A 18 10.35 -0.92 -20.26
CA TYR A 18 10.52 0.30 -19.45
C TYR A 18 9.42 0.41 -18.37
N ILE A 19 8.16 0.22 -18.75
CA ILE A 19 7.03 0.31 -17.83
C ILE A 19 7.12 -0.80 -16.77
N ARG A 20 7.37 -2.06 -17.15
CA ARG A 20 7.46 -3.19 -16.19
C ARG A 20 8.58 -3.01 -15.19
N TRP A 21 9.75 -2.49 -15.61
CA TRP A 21 10.83 -2.14 -14.70
C TRP A 21 10.45 -1.00 -13.75
N THR A 22 9.77 0.04 -14.25
CA THR A 22 9.27 1.16 -13.44
C THR A 22 8.30 0.67 -12.38
N GLN A 23 7.36 -0.19 -12.76
CA GLN A 23 6.40 -0.81 -11.86
C GLN A 23 7.08 -1.58 -10.74
N TRP A 24 8.01 -2.46 -11.09
CA TRP A 24 8.76 -3.22 -10.09
C TRP A 24 9.61 -2.32 -9.19
N ALA A 25 10.32 -1.37 -9.77
CA ALA A 25 11.19 -0.45 -9.04
C ALA A 25 10.46 0.38 -7.99
N ALA A 26 9.19 0.72 -8.23
CA ALA A 26 8.35 1.45 -7.26
C ALA A 26 8.17 0.69 -5.94
N PHE A 27 8.26 -0.64 -5.95
CA PHE A 27 8.15 -1.51 -4.78
C PHE A 27 9.50 -2.13 -4.36
N CYS A 28 10.60 -1.43 -4.67
CA CYS A 28 11.95 -1.76 -4.22
C CYS A 28 12.49 -0.72 -3.24
N PRO A 29 13.43 -1.07 -2.34
CA PRO A 29 14.06 -0.13 -1.42
C PRO A 29 14.71 1.07 -2.12
N LEU A 30 15.42 0.81 -3.21
CA LEU A 30 16.02 1.83 -4.07
C LEU A 30 15.48 1.69 -5.50
N MET A 31 15.04 2.81 -6.05
CA MET A 31 14.63 2.96 -7.43
C MET A 31 15.46 4.06 -8.06
N ARG A 32 16.20 3.75 -9.11
CA ARG A 32 16.96 4.73 -9.87
C ARG A 32 17.01 4.37 -11.35
N TYR A 33 17.13 5.39 -12.17
CA TYR A 33 17.40 5.27 -13.59
C TYR A 33 18.84 5.67 -13.82
N HIS A 34 19.74 4.70 -13.69
CA HIS A 34 21.17 4.89 -13.81
C HIS A 34 21.73 3.91 -14.85
N GLY A 35 22.60 4.42 -15.72
CA GLY A 35 23.21 3.61 -16.76
C GLY A 35 23.92 4.44 -17.81
N THR A 36 24.37 3.77 -18.86
CA THR A 36 25.23 4.34 -19.91
C THR A 36 24.48 4.92 -21.10
N PHE A 37 23.15 4.94 -21.09
CA PHE A 37 22.29 5.45 -22.16
C PHE A 37 21.12 6.27 -21.62
N PRO A 38 20.47 7.11 -22.46
CA PRO A 38 19.30 7.89 -22.06
C PRO A 38 18.16 7.00 -21.55
N LYS A 39 17.51 7.42 -20.44
CA LYS A 39 16.44 6.69 -19.77
C LYS A 39 15.26 7.58 -19.43
N GLU A 40 15.12 8.66 -20.13
CA GLU A 40 14.05 9.61 -19.96
C GLU A 40 12.74 9.01 -20.50
N PRO A 41 11.63 9.03 -19.71
CA PRO A 41 10.37 8.40 -20.13
C PRO A 41 9.76 9.03 -21.40
N TRP A 42 10.03 10.31 -21.65
CA TRP A 42 9.54 11.01 -22.85
C TRP A 42 10.20 10.59 -24.17
N GLU A 43 11.35 9.88 -24.10
CA GLU A 43 12.00 9.29 -25.28
C GLU A 43 11.21 8.11 -25.85
N TYR A 44 10.31 7.52 -25.09
CA TYR A 44 9.50 6.36 -25.49
C TYR A 44 8.13 6.77 -26.02
N SER A 45 7.29 7.31 -25.16
CA SER A 45 5.93 7.78 -25.52
C SER A 45 5.28 8.58 -24.38
N GLU A 46 4.15 9.23 -24.69
CA GLU A 46 3.32 9.89 -23.69
C GLU A 46 2.78 8.89 -22.66
N GLN A 47 2.35 7.70 -23.08
CA GLN A 47 1.89 6.64 -22.17
C GLN A 47 2.98 6.22 -21.18
N VAL A 48 4.20 6.03 -21.64
CA VAL A 48 5.35 5.71 -20.77
C VAL A 48 5.57 6.83 -19.78
N THR A 49 5.53 8.08 -20.24
CA THR A 49 5.71 9.26 -19.37
C THR A 49 4.64 9.34 -18.29
N GLU A 50 3.38 9.11 -18.61
CA GLU A 50 2.29 9.16 -17.63
C GLU A 50 2.37 7.99 -16.62
N LEU A 51 2.69 6.78 -17.08
CA LEU A 51 2.89 5.64 -16.18
C LEU A 51 4.13 5.82 -15.29
N TYR A 52 5.21 6.37 -15.83
CA TYR A 52 6.37 6.75 -15.03
C TYR A 52 6.00 7.74 -13.93
N LYS A 53 5.27 8.81 -14.24
CA LYS A 53 4.78 9.78 -13.25
C LYS A 53 3.91 9.12 -12.19
N PHE A 54 2.98 8.25 -12.60
CA PHE A 54 2.11 7.54 -11.68
C PHE A 54 2.91 6.69 -10.69
N TYR A 55 3.82 5.84 -11.16
CA TYR A 55 4.56 4.93 -10.29
C TYR A 55 5.64 5.63 -9.45
N THR A 56 6.20 6.73 -9.92
CA THR A 56 7.11 7.54 -9.09
C THR A 56 6.36 8.25 -7.96
N TRP A 57 5.17 8.79 -8.22
CA TRP A 57 4.31 9.34 -7.17
C TRP A 57 3.79 8.26 -6.23
N LEU A 58 3.42 7.09 -6.73
CA LEU A 58 3.04 5.95 -5.90
C LEU A 58 4.16 5.57 -4.93
N ARG A 59 5.40 5.54 -5.41
CA ARG A 59 6.57 5.30 -4.56
C ARG A 59 6.71 6.36 -3.47
N GLU A 60 6.56 7.65 -3.83
CA GLU A 60 6.57 8.75 -2.87
C GLU A 60 5.43 8.62 -1.83
N ASN A 61 4.25 8.19 -2.25
CA ASN A 61 3.14 7.92 -1.33
C ASN A 61 3.49 6.83 -0.30
N LEU A 62 4.24 5.82 -0.70
CA LEU A 62 4.66 4.70 0.15
C LEU A 62 5.96 4.99 0.94
N LEU A 63 6.55 6.18 0.82
CA LEU A 63 7.82 6.50 1.49
C LEU A 63 7.77 6.33 3.03
N PRO A 64 6.69 6.74 3.74
CA PRO A 64 6.59 6.47 5.18
C PRO A 64 6.59 4.97 5.51
N TYR A 65 5.89 4.16 4.72
CA TYR A 65 5.93 2.70 4.84
C TYR A 65 7.33 2.14 4.58
N ALA A 66 7.97 2.55 3.49
CA ALA A 66 9.32 2.12 3.12
C ALA A 66 10.34 2.48 4.22
N TYR A 67 10.27 3.70 4.76
CA TYR A 67 11.14 4.16 5.82
C TYR A 67 10.97 3.32 7.10
N SER A 68 9.74 3.11 7.54
CA SER A 68 9.47 2.27 8.71
C SER A 68 9.95 0.82 8.51
N THR A 69 9.81 0.29 7.29
CA THR A 69 10.34 -1.04 6.95
C THR A 69 11.88 -1.06 6.99
N ALA A 70 12.54 0.03 6.59
CA ALA A 70 14.00 0.18 6.70
C ALA A 70 14.45 0.25 8.16
N VAL A 71 13.71 0.95 9.02
CA VAL A 71 13.96 0.98 10.48
C VAL A 71 13.82 -0.41 11.09
N GLN A 72 12.79 -1.18 10.72
CA GLN A 72 12.65 -2.58 11.14
C GLN A 72 13.84 -3.43 10.65
N ALA A 73 14.28 -3.24 9.39
CA ALA A 73 15.43 -3.93 8.85
C ALA A 73 16.71 -3.64 9.66
N HIS A 74 16.91 -2.39 10.06
CA HIS A 74 18.04 -1.98 10.91
C HIS A 74 18.01 -2.65 12.29
N HIS A 75 16.86 -2.65 12.97
CA HIS A 75 16.75 -3.18 14.33
C HIS A 75 16.67 -4.71 14.40
N ARG A 76 16.04 -5.34 13.41
CA ARG A 76 15.72 -6.78 13.44
C ARG A 76 16.58 -7.62 12.49
N GLY A 77 17.35 -6.99 11.60
CA GLY A 77 18.13 -7.69 10.57
C GLY A 77 17.28 -8.34 9.47
N ILE A 78 15.97 -8.01 9.40
CA ILE A 78 15.05 -8.56 8.39
C ILE A 78 15.03 -7.61 7.19
N PRO A 79 15.31 -8.07 5.95
CA PRO A 79 15.35 -7.18 4.79
C PRO A 79 13.98 -6.55 4.48
N MET A 80 14.00 -5.43 3.74
CA MET A 80 12.77 -4.77 3.28
C MET A 80 12.07 -5.60 2.20
N VAL A 81 12.84 -6.21 1.29
CA VAL A 81 12.35 -7.18 0.28
C VAL A 81 12.60 -8.57 0.81
N ARG A 82 11.53 -9.33 1.02
CA ARG A 82 11.56 -10.61 1.73
C ARG A 82 11.04 -11.73 0.83
N PRO A 83 11.87 -12.70 0.46
CA PRO A 83 11.39 -13.88 -0.27
C PRO A 83 10.24 -14.56 0.47
N LEU A 84 9.25 -15.08 -0.27
CA LEU A 84 8.09 -15.74 0.36
C LEU A 84 8.49 -16.90 1.29
N PRO A 85 9.46 -17.78 0.95
CA PRO A 85 9.91 -18.82 1.88
C PRO A 85 10.50 -18.31 3.19
N MET A 86 11.05 -17.08 3.20
CA MET A 86 11.54 -16.45 4.44
C MET A 86 10.40 -16.01 5.36
N MET A 87 9.31 -15.53 4.77
CA MET A 87 8.16 -15.02 5.53
C MET A 87 7.21 -16.13 5.95
N PHE A 88 7.16 -17.21 5.19
CA PHE A 88 6.25 -18.34 5.37
C PHE A 88 7.03 -19.67 5.31
N PRO A 89 7.96 -19.91 6.27
CA PRO A 89 8.91 -21.03 6.20
C PRO A 89 8.24 -22.41 6.29
N GLU A 90 7.07 -22.49 6.93
CA GLU A 90 6.30 -23.74 7.08
C GLU A 90 5.32 -23.97 5.92
N ASP A 91 5.19 -23.01 5.00
CA ASP A 91 4.28 -23.11 3.88
C ASP A 91 4.98 -23.72 2.65
N ALA A 92 4.75 -25.00 2.43
CA ALA A 92 5.32 -25.73 1.30
C ALA A 92 4.84 -25.17 -0.06
N PHE A 93 3.70 -24.49 -0.10
CA PHE A 93 3.13 -23.91 -1.33
C PHE A 93 4.00 -22.77 -1.88
N VAL A 94 4.65 -22.03 -1.03
CA VAL A 94 5.52 -20.90 -1.42
C VAL A 94 7.00 -21.24 -1.47
N ALA A 95 7.41 -22.44 -1.07
CA ALA A 95 8.80 -22.83 -0.92
C ALA A 95 9.66 -22.69 -2.20
N GLN A 96 9.04 -22.77 -3.37
CA GLN A 96 9.72 -22.68 -4.67
C GLN A 96 9.43 -21.35 -5.42
N VAL A 97 8.78 -20.39 -4.79
CA VAL A 97 8.45 -19.10 -5.42
C VAL A 97 9.70 -18.22 -5.48
N THR A 98 10.13 -17.87 -6.69
CA THR A 98 11.34 -17.07 -6.93
C THR A 98 11.05 -15.71 -7.58
N ASP A 99 9.80 -15.48 -8.02
CA ASP A 99 9.38 -14.32 -8.81
C ASP A 99 8.28 -13.49 -8.13
N ALA A 100 8.18 -13.64 -6.79
CA ALA A 100 7.34 -12.82 -5.92
C ALA A 100 8.01 -12.65 -4.54
N TYR A 101 7.65 -11.59 -3.84
CA TYR A 101 8.21 -11.26 -2.53
C TYR A 101 7.23 -10.45 -1.69
N MET A 102 7.45 -10.43 -0.38
CA MET A 102 6.83 -9.44 0.51
C MET A 102 7.71 -8.18 0.56
N TYR A 103 7.13 -7.02 0.25
CA TYR A 103 7.74 -5.73 0.56
C TYR A 103 7.26 -5.30 1.95
N GLY A 104 8.16 -5.36 2.93
CA GLY A 104 7.81 -5.28 4.33
C GLY A 104 6.90 -6.44 4.78
N ASP A 105 6.03 -6.16 5.76
CA ASP A 105 5.11 -7.14 6.31
C ASP A 105 3.80 -7.27 5.53
N HIS A 106 3.45 -6.30 4.68
CA HIS A 106 2.09 -6.13 4.22
C HIS A 106 1.86 -6.23 2.71
N LEU A 107 2.87 -5.98 1.88
CA LEU A 107 2.69 -5.92 0.42
C LEU A 107 3.29 -7.15 -0.26
N LEU A 108 2.43 -8.02 -0.80
CA LEU A 108 2.83 -9.11 -1.70
C LEU A 108 3.02 -8.52 -3.10
N VAL A 109 4.22 -8.59 -3.64
CA VAL A 109 4.60 -8.04 -4.95
C VAL A 109 5.02 -9.19 -5.88
N ALA A 110 4.39 -9.32 -7.03
CA ALA A 110 4.66 -10.36 -8.01
C ALA A 110 4.90 -9.77 -9.41
N PRO A 111 6.09 -9.18 -9.67
CA PRO A 111 6.36 -8.46 -10.92
C PRO A 111 6.24 -9.37 -12.15
N ILE A 112 5.86 -8.77 -13.29
CA ILE A 112 5.83 -9.43 -14.58
C ILE A 112 7.22 -9.24 -15.23
N CYS A 113 7.95 -10.35 -15.36
CA CYS A 113 9.33 -10.36 -15.86
C CYS A 113 9.47 -11.16 -17.17
N THR A 114 8.39 -11.33 -17.91
CA THR A 114 8.32 -12.07 -19.17
C THR A 114 7.61 -11.24 -20.23
N ASP A 115 7.72 -11.61 -21.49
CA ASP A 115 7.02 -10.97 -22.62
C ASP A 115 5.50 -11.21 -22.61
N SER A 116 4.98 -11.85 -21.57
CA SER A 116 3.56 -12.10 -21.40
C SER A 116 2.94 -11.10 -20.41
N ASN A 117 1.75 -10.62 -20.73
CA ASN A 117 0.95 -9.85 -19.78
C ASN A 117 0.27 -10.73 -18.70
N ARG A 118 0.45 -12.06 -18.76
CA ARG A 118 -0.11 -13.01 -17.78
C ARG A 118 0.90 -13.31 -16.69
N LYS A 119 0.43 -13.27 -15.45
CA LYS A 119 1.22 -13.62 -14.26
C LYS A 119 0.45 -14.62 -13.40
N GLN A 120 1.11 -15.69 -13.00
CA GLN A 120 0.66 -16.50 -11.89
C GLN A 120 1.15 -15.85 -10.59
N VAL A 121 0.22 -15.53 -9.72
CA VAL A 121 0.51 -15.06 -8.36
C VAL A 121 0.21 -16.21 -7.40
N ILE A 122 1.19 -16.52 -6.57
CA ILE A 122 1.06 -17.48 -5.48
C ILE A 122 0.72 -16.68 -4.21
N PHE A 123 -0.40 -17.01 -3.60
CA PHE A 123 -0.84 -16.36 -2.36
C PHE A 123 -0.57 -17.30 -1.18
N PRO A 124 0.33 -16.90 -0.25
CA PRO A 124 0.55 -17.63 1.00
C PRO A 124 -0.74 -17.71 1.83
N ALA A 125 -0.74 -18.50 2.89
CA ALA A 125 -1.85 -18.55 3.85
C ALA A 125 -2.26 -17.13 4.31
N GLY A 126 -3.56 -16.86 4.37
CA GLY A 126 -4.13 -15.56 4.73
C GLY A 126 -5.18 -15.07 3.76
N ARG A 127 -5.41 -13.77 3.73
CA ARG A 127 -6.30 -13.09 2.79
C ARG A 127 -5.64 -11.85 2.25
N TYR A 128 -5.85 -11.57 0.97
CA TYR A 128 -5.17 -10.51 0.25
C TYR A 128 -6.17 -9.67 -0.55
N VAL A 129 -5.90 -8.38 -0.62
CA VAL A 129 -6.70 -7.42 -1.40
C VAL A 129 -5.81 -6.82 -2.47
N ASN A 130 -6.30 -6.75 -3.71
CA ASN A 130 -5.56 -6.07 -4.77
C ASN A 130 -5.30 -4.61 -4.37
N PHE A 131 -4.05 -4.15 -4.52
CA PHE A 131 -3.65 -2.79 -4.16
C PHE A 131 -4.40 -1.73 -4.96
N PHE A 132 -4.70 -2.01 -6.24
CA PHE A 132 -5.33 -1.09 -7.19
C PHE A 132 -6.86 -1.25 -7.26
N ASP A 133 -7.39 -2.42 -6.85
CA ASP A 133 -8.83 -2.71 -6.83
C ASP A 133 -9.25 -3.32 -5.49
N ASN A 134 -9.80 -2.50 -4.62
CA ASN A 134 -10.25 -2.93 -3.28
C ASN A 134 -11.39 -3.96 -3.30
N THR A 135 -12.03 -4.17 -4.45
CA THR A 135 -13.12 -5.15 -4.61
C THR A 135 -12.58 -6.56 -4.91
N GLU A 136 -11.34 -6.65 -5.39
CA GLU A 136 -10.67 -7.91 -5.65
C GLU A 136 -10.00 -8.44 -4.39
N VAL A 137 -10.59 -9.48 -3.83
CA VAL A 137 -10.11 -10.17 -2.63
C VAL A 137 -9.78 -11.61 -2.96
N VAL A 138 -8.64 -12.09 -2.48
CA VAL A 138 -8.14 -13.45 -2.71
C VAL A 138 -7.86 -14.10 -1.38
N ASP A 139 -8.44 -15.30 -1.17
CA ASP A 139 -8.05 -16.16 -0.07
C ASP A 139 -6.71 -16.85 -0.39
N GLY A 140 -5.85 -16.99 0.61
CA GLY A 140 -4.54 -17.61 0.50
C GLY A 140 -4.58 -19.11 0.23
N ASP A 141 -3.42 -19.76 0.29
CA ASP A 141 -3.21 -21.16 -0.09
C ASP A 141 -3.69 -21.46 -1.52
N THR A 142 -3.48 -20.48 -2.42
CA THR A 142 -3.97 -20.58 -3.80
C THR A 142 -2.99 -19.96 -4.81
N ALA A 143 -3.10 -20.39 -6.05
CA ALA A 143 -2.39 -19.80 -7.19
C ALA A 143 -3.41 -19.30 -8.21
N GLN A 144 -3.27 -18.04 -8.60
CA GLN A 144 -4.15 -17.45 -9.62
C GLN A 144 -3.34 -16.93 -10.79
N THR A 145 -3.72 -17.34 -12.01
CA THR A 145 -3.11 -16.84 -13.24
C THR A 145 -4.10 -15.96 -13.99
N ARG A 146 -3.75 -14.69 -14.14
CA ARG A 146 -4.56 -13.75 -14.94
C ARG A 146 -3.70 -12.82 -15.80
N ALA A 147 -4.34 -12.13 -16.72
CA ALA A 147 -3.73 -11.02 -17.46
C ALA A 147 -3.80 -9.74 -16.62
N TYR A 148 -2.72 -8.97 -16.67
CA TYR A 148 -2.65 -7.64 -16.07
C TYR A 148 -2.39 -6.63 -17.18
N PRO A 149 -3.17 -5.54 -17.25
CA PRO A 149 -2.91 -4.50 -18.22
C PRO A 149 -1.52 -3.89 -17.99
N ILE A 150 -0.99 -3.23 -19.00
CA ILE A 150 0.31 -2.57 -18.89
C ILE A 150 0.34 -1.47 -17.81
N THR A 151 -0.82 -0.99 -17.41
CA THR A 151 -0.98 0.01 -16.35
C THR A 151 -0.82 -0.55 -14.94
N GLU A 152 -0.79 -1.89 -14.77
CA GLU A 152 -0.81 -2.53 -13.46
C GLU A 152 0.33 -3.53 -13.28
N ILE A 153 0.84 -3.62 -12.07
CA ILE A 153 1.68 -4.69 -11.54
C ILE A 153 0.87 -5.47 -10.51
N PRO A 154 0.96 -6.81 -10.47
CA PRO A 154 0.35 -7.59 -9.40
C PRO A 154 0.93 -7.21 -8.03
N VAL A 155 0.17 -6.45 -7.26
CA VAL A 155 0.47 -6.11 -5.87
C VAL A 155 -0.78 -6.30 -5.04
N TYR A 156 -0.63 -7.01 -3.93
CA TYR A 156 -1.72 -7.32 -3.02
C TYR A 156 -1.36 -6.93 -1.59
N VAL A 157 -2.33 -6.43 -0.87
CA VAL A 157 -2.19 -6.03 0.53
C VAL A 157 -2.75 -7.13 1.41
N ALA A 158 -1.99 -7.59 2.39
CA ALA A 158 -2.50 -8.55 3.38
C ALA A 158 -3.68 -7.96 4.17
N ALA A 159 -4.73 -8.74 4.40
CA ALA A 159 -5.83 -8.32 5.25
C ALA A 159 -5.32 -8.04 6.68
N GLY A 160 -5.84 -6.99 7.32
CA GLY A 160 -5.34 -6.51 8.59
C GLY A 160 -4.06 -5.67 8.49
N ALA A 161 -3.57 -5.37 7.30
CA ALA A 161 -2.44 -4.45 7.15
C ALA A 161 -2.82 -3.05 7.63
N LEU A 162 -1.99 -2.50 8.50
CA LEU A 162 -2.10 -1.13 9.01
C LEU A 162 -0.74 -0.45 8.79
N PHE A 163 -0.68 0.59 7.96
CA PHE A 163 0.59 1.23 7.62
C PHE A 163 0.43 2.70 7.21
N PRO A 164 1.48 3.53 7.42
CA PRO A 164 1.47 4.95 7.08
C PRO A 164 1.76 5.19 5.59
N VAL A 165 1.13 6.24 5.06
CA VAL A 165 1.36 6.76 3.72
C VAL A 165 1.33 8.29 3.71
N GLU A 166 1.84 8.89 2.64
CA GLU A 166 1.57 10.30 2.31
C GLU A 166 0.79 10.39 1.01
N LEU A 167 -0.24 11.24 1.00
CA LEU A 167 -1.13 11.44 -0.14
C LEU A 167 -1.28 12.93 -0.42
N ASN A 168 -1.82 13.27 -1.57
CA ASN A 168 -2.23 14.63 -1.87
C ASN A 168 -3.67 14.91 -1.37
N GLU A 169 -4.22 16.06 -1.71
CA GLU A 169 -5.58 16.47 -1.31
C GLU A 169 -6.69 15.58 -1.88
N SER A 170 -6.45 14.89 -3.00
CA SER A 170 -7.43 13.93 -3.54
C SER A 170 -7.48 12.61 -2.76
N LEU A 171 -6.51 12.37 -1.86
CA LEU A 171 -6.35 11.13 -1.10
C LEU A 171 -6.24 9.89 -2.00
N GLU A 172 -5.54 10.05 -3.14
CA GLU A 172 -5.35 9.00 -4.14
C GLU A 172 -3.87 8.69 -4.31
N PHE A 173 -3.56 7.41 -4.54
CA PHE A 173 -2.21 6.97 -4.88
C PHE A 173 -1.81 7.39 -6.30
N GLY A 174 -0.50 7.56 -6.52
CA GLY A 174 0.05 7.89 -7.83
C GLY A 174 -0.22 9.32 -8.30
N ARG A 175 -0.68 10.20 -7.42
CA ARG A 175 -0.94 11.62 -7.72
C ARG A 175 0.15 12.52 -7.16
N SER A 176 0.41 13.60 -7.88
CA SER A 176 1.41 14.60 -7.47
C SER A 176 1.13 15.15 -6.07
N MET A 177 2.19 15.23 -5.26
CA MET A 177 2.19 15.82 -3.92
C MET A 177 3.02 17.12 -3.85
N THR A 178 3.22 17.80 -4.97
CA THR A 178 4.01 19.04 -5.01
C THR A 178 3.36 20.19 -4.26
N THR A 179 2.03 20.20 -4.19
CA THR A 179 1.25 21.26 -3.53
C THR A 179 0.85 20.92 -2.11
N SER A 180 0.70 19.63 -1.80
CA SER A 180 0.31 19.19 -0.46
C SER A 180 0.82 17.77 -0.18
N ARG A 181 1.22 17.53 1.05
CA ARG A 181 1.56 16.21 1.60
C ARG A 181 0.73 15.96 2.84
N ILE A 182 -0.12 14.95 2.77
CA ILE A 182 -1.07 14.61 3.82
C ILE A 182 -0.71 13.21 4.34
N ARG A 183 -0.23 13.13 5.57
CA ARG A 183 0.02 11.84 6.21
C ARG A 183 -1.30 11.16 6.55
N ALA A 184 -1.43 9.92 6.16
CA ALA A 184 -2.57 9.08 6.41
C ALA A 184 -2.14 7.68 6.87
N LEU A 185 -3.05 6.99 7.55
CA LEU A 185 -2.94 5.56 7.82
C LEU A 185 -3.87 4.81 6.88
N VAL A 186 -3.42 3.68 6.38
CA VAL A 186 -4.25 2.74 5.62
C VAL A 186 -4.45 1.48 6.45
N LEU A 187 -5.71 1.09 6.65
CA LEU A 187 -6.12 -0.16 7.27
C LEU A 187 -6.93 -0.97 6.25
N THR A 188 -6.49 -2.19 5.96
CA THR A 188 -7.09 -3.04 4.93
C THR A 188 -7.84 -4.21 5.56
N GLN A 189 -9.14 -4.34 5.27
CA GLN A 189 -10.01 -5.45 5.68
C GLN A 189 -9.79 -5.93 7.13
N PRO A 190 -9.95 -5.08 8.15
CA PRO A 190 -9.70 -5.44 9.54
C PRO A 190 -10.57 -6.60 10.02
N VAL A 191 -11.78 -6.73 9.48
CA VAL A 191 -12.75 -7.78 9.87
C VAL A 191 -12.29 -9.21 9.60
N PHE A 192 -11.26 -9.40 8.79
CA PHE A 192 -10.64 -10.71 8.53
C PHE A 192 -9.36 -10.96 9.33
N ALA A 193 -9.00 -10.03 10.20
CA ALA A 193 -7.92 -10.18 11.17
C ALA A 193 -8.51 -10.06 12.58
N THR A 194 -7.87 -10.67 13.56
CA THR A 194 -8.30 -10.53 14.97
C THR A 194 -7.77 -9.24 15.58
N ALA A 195 -6.54 -8.89 15.21
CA ALA A 195 -5.85 -7.67 15.59
C ALA A 195 -4.63 -7.47 14.70
N GLY A 196 -4.08 -6.28 14.70
CA GLY A 196 -2.82 -5.96 14.04
C GLY A 196 -2.18 -4.76 14.69
N SER A 197 -0.88 -4.61 14.50
CA SER A 197 -0.14 -3.46 14.98
C SER A 197 0.91 -3.04 13.98
N TRP A 198 1.23 -1.78 13.99
CA TRP A 198 2.34 -1.17 13.29
C TRP A 198 3.14 -0.34 14.28
N ASN A 199 4.41 -0.68 14.43
CA ASN A 199 5.36 0.10 15.18
C ASN A 199 6.35 0.69 14.17
N GLY A 200 6.24 1.98 13.92
CA GLY A 200 7.06 2.71 12.98
C GLY A 200 7.76 3.83 13.69
N SER A 201 9.05 3.71 13.95
CA SER A 201 9.80 4.84 14.44
C SER A 201 10.44 5.60 13.29
N ASP A 202 10.00 6.83 13.11
CA ASP A 202 10.83 7.91 12.67
C ASP A 202 10.84 8.95 13.80
N THR A 203 11.86 9.03 14.60
CA THR A 203 12.08 10.03 15.66
C THR A 203 11.07 10.06 16.84
N GLU A 204 9.87 9.55 16.69
CA GLU A 204 8.88 9.34 17.74
C GLU A 204 8.31 7.94 17.61
N GLU A 205 8.18 7.21 18.71
CA GLU A 205 7.57 5.88 18.76
C GLU A 205 6.08 6.02 18.41
N ASN A 206 5.77 5.87 17.13
CA ASN A 206 4.41 5.86 16.63
C ASN A 206 3.89 4.43 16.70
N ASP A 207 3.04 4.15 17.67
CA ASP A 207 2.37 2.87 17.81
C ASP A 207 0.95 2.96 17.26
N TYR A 208 0.67 2.14 16.26
CA TYR A 208 -0.66 1.97 15.71
C TYR A 208 -1.12 0.55 15.94
N ALA A 209 -2.32 0.36 16.44
CA ALA A 209 -2.92 -0.94 16.66
C ALA A 209 -4.40 -0.93 16.30
N PHE A 210 -4.94 -2.07 15.90
CA PHE A 210 -6.38 -2.26 15.81
C PHE A 210 -6.77 -3.59 16.46
N THR A 211 -8.01 -3.66 16.90
CA THR A 211 -8.65 -4.86 17.43
C THR A 211 -10.04 -5.01 16.84
N VAL A 212 -10.45 -6.23 16.55
CA VAL A 212 -11.77 -6.53 15.98
C VAL A 212 -12.69 -7.11 17.05
N GLY A 213 -13.88 -6.53 17.17
CA GLY A 213 -14.95 -6.96 18.07
C GLY A 213 -16.15 -7.50 17.29
N SER A 214 -17.20 -7.91 18.02
CA SER A 214 -18.43 -8.47 17.44
C SER A 214 -19.22 -7.49 16.58
N ASN A 215 -19.08 -6.18 16.81
CA ASN A 215 -19.88 -5.14 16.17
C ASN A 215 -19.02 -4.12 15.40
N GLY A 216 -17.81 -4.49 14.99
CA GLY A 216 -16.91 -3.60 14.30
C GLY A 216 -15.45 -3.77 14.75
N PHE A 217 -14.69 -2.70 14.68
CA PHE A 217 -13.29 -2.69 15.07
C PHE A 217 -12.90 -1.36 15.70
N SER A 218 -11.84 -1.38 16.50
CA SER A 218 -11.25 -0.21 17.14
C SER A 218 -9.81 -0.01 16.66
N VAL A 219 -9.44 1.23 16.37
CA VAL A 219 -8.07 1.64 16.03
C VAL A 219 -7.54 2.52 17.15
N GLN A 220 -6.37 2.20 17.66
CA GLN A 220 -5.62 3.02 18.60
C GLN A 220 -4.34 3.50 17.95
N ALA A 221 -4.01 4.77 18.14
CA ALA A 221 -2.76 5.32 17.66
C ALA A 221 -2.16 6.24 18.73
N LYS A 222 -0.87 6.04 18.99
CA LYS A 222 -0.05 6.90 19.85
C LYS A 222 0.98 7.63 19.00
N GLY A 223 1.33 8.86 19.38
CA GLY A 223 2.28 9.67 18.62
C GLY A 223 1.81 10.09 17.22
N CYS A 224 0.49 10.15 17.00
CA CYS A 224 -0.08 10.35 15.66
C CYS A 224 -0.31 11.83 15.28
N ALA A 225 0.33 12.79 15.94
CA ALA A 225 0.09 14.23 15.75
C ALA A 225 0.19 14.72 14.28
N GLY A 226 0.95 14.02 13.43
CA GLY A 226 1.08 14.32 12.01
C GLY A 226 0.00 13.67 11.12
N VAL A 227 -0.73 12.66 11.60
CA VAL A 227 -1.75 11.95 10.83
C VAL A 227 -2.99 12.81 10.66
N ARG A 228 -3.53 12.88 9.46
CA ARG A 228 -4.72 13.68 9.13
C ARG A 228 -5.89 12.85 8.63
N TYR A 229 -5.65 11.62 8.20
CA TYR A 229 -6.69 10.71 7.73
C TYR A 229 -6.40 9.27 8.13
N LEU A 230 -7.47 8.52 8.39
CA LEU A 230 -7.48 7.07 8.34
C LEU A 230 -8.33 6.64 7.13
N LEU A 231 -7.73 5.83 6.26
CA LEU A 231 -8.38 5.19 5.13
C LEU A 231 -8.60 3.73 5.49
N VAL A 232 -9.86 3.32 5.63
CA VAL A 232 -10.19 1.92 5.89
C VAL A 232 -10.77 1.31 4.63
N LYS A 233 -10.17 0.24 4.16
CA LYS A 233 -10.53 -0.44 2.92
C LYS A 233 -11.24 -1.76 3.19
N GLY A 234 -12.25 -2.09 2.37
CA GLY A 234 -12.91 -3.38 2.38
C GLY A 234 -13.82 -3.61 3.60
N VAL A 235 -14.47 -2.56 4.10
CA VAL A 235 -15.48 -2.64 5.16
C VAL A 235 -16.83 -2.24 4.60
N SER A 236 -17.83 -3.06 4.82
CA SER A 236 -19.23 -2.80 4.43
C SER A 236 -20.09 -2.44 5.64
N ASN A 237 -21.27 -1.88 5.38
CA ASN A 237 -22.33 -1.66 6.37
C ASN A 237 -21.90 -0.81 7.59
N VAL A 238 -21.07 0.22 7.34
CA VAL A 238 -20.65 1.16 8.38
C VAL A 238 -21.85 1.96 8.89
N GLN A 239 -22.10 1.87 10.19
CA GLN A 239 -23.17 2.60 10.88
C GLN A 239 -22.66 3.89 11.49
N ASP A 240 -21.62 3.78 12.27
CA ASP A 240 -21.04 4.87 13.02
C ASP A 240 -19.51 4.83 13.00
N VAL A 241 -18.92 6.00 13.12
CA VAL A 241 -17.50 6.19 13.43
C VAL A 241 -17.42 7.09 14.65
N ILE A 242 -16.73 6.65 15.69
CA ILE A 242 -16.58 7.34 16.96
C ILE A 242 -15.08 7.63 17.16
N LEU A 243 -14.72 8.89 17.29
CA LEU A 243 -13.33 9.33 17.53
C LEU A 243 -13.24 9.93 18.93
N ASN A 244 -12.40 9.36 19.79
CA ASN A 244 -12.20 9.79 21.18
C ASN A 244 -13.52 9.99 21.94
N GLY A 245 -14.46 9.05 21.75
CA GLY A 245 -15.79 9.08 22.36
C GLY A 245 -16.81 10.00 21.67
N VAL A 246 -16.42 10.72 20.63
CA VAL A 246 -17.33 11.63 19.88
C VAL A 246 -17.75 10.97 18.57
N ARG A 247 -19.09 10.84 18.36
CA ARG A 247 -19.63 10.33 17.10
C ARG A 247 -19.39 11.32 15.98
N LEU A 248 -18.70 10.87 14.92
CA LEU A 248 -18.42 11.68 13.75
C LEU A 248 -19.63 11.80 12.82
N ARG A 249 -19.73 12.94 12.15
CA ARG A 249 -20.73 13.14 11.11
C ARG A 249 -20.34 12.43 9.82
N ARG A 250 -21.28 11.68 9.23
CA ARG A 250 -21.13 11.18 7.86
C ARG A 250 -21.40 12.31 6.86
N VAL A 251 -20.47 12.52 5.92
CA VAL A 251 -20.63 13.49 4.84
C VAL A 251 -20.95 12.79 3.52
N PRO A 252 -21.76 13.42 2.62
CA PRO A 252 -22.20 12.78 1.38
C PRO A 252 -21.12 12.71 0.30
N ALA A 253 -20.04 13.47 0.44
CA ALA A 253 -18.96 13.53 -0.52
C ALA A 253 -17.63 13.80 0.16
N LYS A 254 -16.52 13.36 -0.48
CA LYS A 254 -15.14 13.48 0.04
C LYS A 254 -14.76 14.95 0.33
N GLN A 255 -15.24 15.90 -0.47
CA GLN A 255 -14.98 17.34 -0.27
C GLN A 255 -15.51 17.86 1.07
N GLY A 256 -16.54 17.23 1.63
CA GLY A 256 -17.09 17.58 2.95
C GLY A 256 -16.14 17.25 4.12
N LEU A 257 -15.09 16.49 3.89
CA LEU A 257 -14.07 16.18 4.91
C LEU A 257 -13.13 17.35 5.22
N ASN A 258 -13.09 18.38 4.39
CA ASN A 258 -12.08 19.44 4.50
C ASN A 258 -12.29 20.38 5.70
N LEU A 259 -13.48 20.43 6.28
CA LEU A 259 -13.86 21.44 7.26
C LEU A 259 -13.96 20.91 8.70
N HIS A 260 -14.24 19.62 8.90
CA HIS A 260 -14.53 19.03 10.21
C HIS A 260 -13.97 17.60 10.32
N GLU A 261 -13.78 17.12 11.54
CA GLU A 261 -13.68 15.68 11.80
C GLU A 261 -15.00 15.03 11.39
N ALA A 262 -14.92 14.20 10.37
CA ALA A 262 -16.07 13.58 9.73
C ALA A 262 -15.60 12.32 8.97
N TYR A 263 -16.54 11.53 8.48
CA TYR A 263 -16.20 10.41 7.61
C TYR A 263 -17.05 10.38 6.34
N PHE A 264 -16.47 9.81 5.30
CA PHE A 264 -17.10 9.55 4.00
C PHE A 264 -16.91 8.08 3.64
N VAL A 265 -17.93 7.45 3.09
CA VAL A 265 -17.89 6.08 2.57
C VAL A 265 -18.02 6.14 1.06
N ALA A 266 -16.97 5.72 0.36
CA ALA A 266 -16.92 5.68 -1.10
C ALA A 266 -17.67 4.45 -1.65
N GLN A 267 -17.93 4.45 -2.97
CA GLN A 267 -18.64 3.35 -3.63
C GLN A 267 -17.86 2.03 -3.61
N ASP A 268 -16.53 2.09 -3.60
CA ASP A 268 -15.62 0.93 -3.48
C ASP A 268 -15.49 0.40 -2.04
N GLY A 269 -16.30 0.93 -1.11
CA GLY A 269 -16.26 0.53 0.29
C GLY A 269 -15.12 1.17 1.10
N THR A 270 -14.31 2.05 0.52
CA THR A 270 -13.29 2.78 1.28
C THR A 270 -13.93 3.81 2.20
N ILE A 271 -13.57 3.78 3.48
CA ILE A 271 -13.97 4.78 4.46
C ILE A 271 -12.83 5.77 4.60
N TYR A 272 -13.10 7.02 4.33
CA TYR A 272 -12.19 8.14 4.57
C TYR A 272 -12.59 8.84 5.85
N ILE A 273 -11.74 8.84 6.85
CA ILE A 273 -12.00 9.45 8.15
C ILE A 273 -11.01 10.60 8.34
N ARG A 274 -11.53 11.83 8.45
CA ARG A 274 -10.74 13.01 8.74
C ARG A 274 -10.43 13.07 10.23
N ILE A 275 -9.16 13.33 10.54
CA ILE A 275 -8.64 13.46 11.91
C ILE A 275 -7.96 14.81 12.02
N PHE A 276 -8.26 15.60 13.05
CA PHE A 276 -7.45 16.75 13.40
C PHE A 276 -6.22 16.31 14.21
N ALA A 277 -5.34 17.26 14.51
CA ALA A 277 -4.11 16.97 15.22
C ALA A 277 -4.39 16.47 16.65
N HIS A 278 -4.39 15.15 16.82
CA HIS A 278 -4.37 14.49 18.11
C HIS A 278 -2.98 13.90 18.35
N SER A 279 -2.49 13.95 19.61
CA SER A 279 -1.28 13.22 20.01
C SER A 279 -1.54 11.73 20.00
N ASP A 280 -2.71 11.35 20.55
CA ASP A 280 -3.20 9.98 20.62
C ASP A 280 -4.66 9.95 20.17
N LEU A 281 -5.07 8.84 19.57
CA LEU A 281 -6.47 8.65 19.19
C LEU A 281 -6.97 7.24 19.53
N GLN A 282 -8.24 7.20 19.87
CA GLN A 282 -9.05 5.98 19.93
C GLN A 282 -10.19 6.16 18.93
N MET A 283 -10.32 5.24 17.98
CA MET A 283 -11.38 5.27 16.98
C MET A 283 -12.12 3.95 16.95
N ASP A 284 -13.43 4.01 17.07
CA ASP A 284 -14.31 2.86 16.97
C ASP A 284 -15.15 2.97 15.69
N VAL A 285 -15.10 1.94 14.86
CA VAL A 285 -15.93 1.82 13.66
C VAL A 285 -16.96 0.73 13.90
N VAL A 286 -18.24 1.13 13.97
CA VAL A 286 -19.37 0.24 14.20
C VAL A 286 -19.93 -0.23 12.87
N THR A 287 -20.04 -1.54 12.70
CA THR A 287 -20.59 -2.21 11.51
C THR A 287 -21.79 -3.09 11.93
N ARG A 288 -22.58 -3.53 10.95
CA ARG A 288 -23.66 -4.52 11.16
C ARG A 288 -23.19 -5.92 10.87
#